data_2dd89985339e415dc304600e24a2b1e0
#
_entry.id   2dd89985339e415dc304600e24a2b1e0
#
_cell.length_a   1.000
_cell.length_b   1.000
_cell.length_c   1.000
_cell.angle_alpha   90.00
_cell.angle_beta   90.00
_cell.angle_gamma   90.00
#
_symmetry.space_group_name_H-M   'P 1'
#
loop_
_entity.id
_entity.type
_entity.pdbx_description
1 polymer ?
#
loop_
_entity_poly.entity_id
_entity_poly.type
_entity_poly.pdbx_seq_one_letter_code
_entity_poly.pdbx_strand_id
1 'polypeptide(L)'
;QKRALVIVTGAAIGVPAALEQLKALRSEGFTYHVLMSRSAMHVTGEKAVRDALEPEELWVESADQPPEKVAAGFQTILVPALTVNTAAHLAGCMSDTPAAAMILSGLLKGKNVVVAVDGACPDNPMRAKLGYHMTPALRDALHGNLEKLQAYGARLTAAEDMAKAVRKAVTSFLPAKAAEKREAPTKSQGHQTRSGNVIRPAMTGRVLSVKALNTAPRGAVIVVPKGAIVTALASDEARRRGVTIQIES
;
A
#
# COMPACT_ATOMS: atom_id res chain seq x y z
N GLN A 1 6.25 -6.14 -22.03
CA GLN A 1 6.74 -4.96 -21.28
C GLN A 1 5.81 -4.72 -20.10
N LYS A 2 6.36 -4.63 -18.88
CA LYS A 2 5.58 -4.44 -17.66
C LYS A 2 5.50 -2.93 -17.35
N ARG A 3 4.62 -2.22 -18.10
CA ARG A 3 4.42 -0.77 -17.89
C ARG A 3 3.58 -0.49 -16.67
N ALA A 4 4.03 0.43 -15.82
CA ALA A 4 3.29 0.88 -14.65
C ALA A 4 3.24 2.42 -14.55
N LEU A 5 2.11 2.93 -14.07
CA LEU A 5 1.97 4.33 -13.69
C LEU A 5 2.37 4.46 -12.21
N VAL A 6 3.37 5.27 -11.93
CA VAL A 6 3.81 5.59 -10.58
C VAL A 6 3.27 6.97 -10.20
N ILE A 7 2.55 7.05 -9.09
CA ILE A 7 1.97 8.30 -8.59
C ILE A 7 2.67 8.64 -7.27
N VAL A 8 3.53 9.65 -7.31
CA VAL A 8 4.31 10.11 -6.16
C VAL A 8 3.58 11.27 -5.50
N THR A 9 3.10 11.06 -4.28
CA THR A 9 2.47 12.11 -3.46
C THR A 9 3.48 12.71 -2.48
N GLY A 10 3.13 13.82 -1.81
CA GLY A 10 4.05 14.57 -0.97
C GLY A 10 4.34 13.96 0.41
N ALA A 11 4.47 12.63 0.52
CA ALA A 11 4.89 11.97 1.73
C ALA A 11 6.42 11.83 1.76
N ALA A 12 7.03 12.05 2.92
CA ALA A 12 8.47 11.85 3.12
C ALA A 12 8.80 10.45 3.67
N ILE A 13 7.92 9.92 4.52
CA ILE A 13 8.16 8.65 5.23
C ILE A 13 7.97 7.48 4.26
N GLY A 14 9.00 6.64 4.15
CA GLY A 14 9.00 5.44 3.31
C GLY A 14 9.43 5.64 1.86
N VAL A 15 9.45 6.89 1.35
CA VAL A 15 9.76 7.18 -0.07
C VAL A 15 11.10 6.60 -0.52
N PRO A 16 12.23 6.82 0.16
CA PRO A 16 13.51 6.29 -0.31
C PRO A 16 13.49 4.77 -0.43
N ALA A 17 12.92 4.08 0.56
CA ALA A 17 12.82 2.62 0.54
C ALA A 17 11.92 2.14 -0.62
N ALA A 18 10.78 2.76 -0.83
CA ALA A 18 9.87 2.39 -1.92
C ALA A 18 10.49 2.63 -3.30
N LEU A 19 11.20 3.75 -3.49
CA LEU A 19 11.89 4.04 -4.76
C LEU A 19 13.00 3.02 -5.05
N GLU A 20 13.79 2.62 -4.06
CA GLU A 20 14.79 1.56 -4.21
C GLU A 20 14.14 0.21 -4.59
N GLN A 21 13.00 -0.12 -4.00
CA GLN A 21 12.24 -1.31 -4.36
C GLN A 21 11.74 -1.26 -5.81
N LEU A 22 11.26 -0.12 -6.27
CA LEU A 22 10.83 0.05 -7.66
C LEU A 22 12.02 0.06 -8.63
N LYS A 23 13.15 0.65 -8.25
CA LYS A 23 14.39 0.61 -9.03
C LYS A 23 14.82 -0.83 -9.29
N ALA A 24 14.76 -1.70 -8.28
CA ALA A 24 15.11 -3.10 -8.42
C ALA A 24 14.23 -3.85 -9.46
N LEU A 25 12.96 -3.43 -9.64
CA LEU A 25 12.06 -4.06 -10.61
C LEU A 25 12.40 -3.72 -12.07
N ARG A 26 13.22 -2.70 -12.34
CA ARG A 26 13.63 -2.35 -13.69
C ARG A 26 14.44 -3.48 -14.36
N SER A 27 15.29 -4.16 -13.59
CA SER A 27 16.02 -5.35 -14.08
C SER A 27 15.09 -6.51 -14.46
N GLU A 28 13.84 -6.49 -14.03
CA GLU A 28 12.80 -7.47 -14.35
C GLU A 28 11.89 -7.03 -15.53
N GLY A 29 12.27 -5.94 -16.21
CA GLY A 29 11.56 -5.42 -17.39
C GLY A 29 10.37 -4.50 -17.07
N PHE A 30 10.32 -3.93 -15.84
CA PHE A 30 9.38 -2.86 -15.56
C PHE A 30 9.85 -1.54 -16.14
N THR A 31 8.92 -0.81 -16.75
CA THR A 31 9.08 0.58 -17.19
C THR A 31 8.02 1.45 -16.53
N TYR A 32 8.36 2.71 -16.31
CA TYR A 32 7.56 3.62 -15.52
C TYR A 32 7.18 4.88 -16.28
N HIS A 33 5.93 5.28 -16.13
CA HIS A 33 5.46 6.64 -16.33
C HIS A 33 5.16 7.21 -14.96
N VAL A 34 5.56 8.44 -14.70
CA VAL A 34 5.47 9.01 -13.35
C VAL A 34 4.62 10.27 -13.36
N LEU A 35 3.64 10.33 -12.45
CA LEU A 35 2.99 11.56 -12.05
C LEU A 35 3.54 11.98 -10.68
N MET A 36 4.02 13.20 -10.57
CA MET A 36 4.36 13.82 -9.28
C MET A 36 3.31 14.85 -8.89
N SER A 37 2.80 14.78 -7.67
CA SER A 37 2.01 15.87 -7.13
C SER A 37 2.90 17.10 -6.90
N ARG A 38 2.29 18.29 -6.84
CA ARG A 38 3.03 19.52 -6.53
C ARG A 38 3.80 19.42 -5.21
N SER A 39 3.19 18.80 -4.20
CA SER A 39 3.87 18.56 -2.92
C SER A 39 5.06 17.59 -3.06
N ALA A 40 4.96 16.59 -3.92
CA ALA A 40 6.06 15.64 -4.15
C ALA A 40 7.28 16.30 -4.75
N MET A 41 7.09 17.34 -5.57
CA MET A 41 8.20 18.13 -6.14
C MET A 41 9.06 18.77 -5.05
N HIS A 42 8.43 19.23 -3.96
CA HIS A 42 9.13 19.87 -2.84
C HIS A 42 9.67 18.84 -1.83
N VAL A 43 8.96 17.76 -1.59
CA VAL A 43 9.31 16.78 -0.53
C VAL A 43 10.30 15.74 -1.03
N THR A 44 10.04 15.15 -2.19
CA THR A 44 10.88 14.09 -2.78
C THR A 44 11.88 14.67 -3.78
N GLY A 45 11.44 15.63 -4.58
CA GLY A 45 12.19 16.23 -5.66
C GLY A 45 12.21 15.36 -6.94
N GLU A 46 12.13 16.04 -8.09
CA GLU A 46 12.11 15.38 -9.40
C GLU A 46 13.38 14.58 -9.66
N LYS A 47 14.55 15.11 -9.26
CA LYS A 47 15.84 14.44 -9.46
C LYS A 47 15.88 13.07 -8.82
N ALA A 48 15.45 12.94 -7.57
CA ALA A 48 15.45 11.65 -6.85
C ALA A 48 14.58 10.60 -7.56
N VAL A 49 13.42 11.03 -8.08
CA VAL A 49 12.52 10.14 -8.82
C VAL A 49 13.12 9.73 -10.16
N ARG A 50 13.72 10.66 -10.91
CA ARG A 50 14.39 10.36 -12.19
C ARG A 50 15.56 9.41 -11.99
N ASP A 51 16.41 9.66 -11.00
CA ASP A 51 17.60 8.84 -10.73
C ASP A 51 17.22 7.39 -10.29
N ALA A 52 16.10 7.23 -9.58
CA ALA A 52 15.66 5.91 -9.14
C ALA A 52 14.89 5.16 -10.23
N LEU A 53 13.96 5.81 -10.92
CA LEU A 53 12.99 5.13 -11.78
C LEU A 53 13.33 5.20 -13.26
N GLU A 54 14.16 6.17 -13.71
CA GLU A 54 14.44 6.48 -15.12
C GLU A 54 13.15 6.38 -15.96
N PRO A 55 12.14 7.22 -15.67
CA PRO A 55 10.83 7.06 -16.27
C PRO A 55 10.84 7.38 -17.76
N GLU A 56 10.02 6.66 -18.55
CA GLU A 56 9.76 6.98 -19.95
C GLU A 56 9.14 8.37 -20.09
N GLU A 57 8.23 8.73 -19.18
CA GLU A 57 7.63 10.06 -19.05
C GLU A 57 7.47 10.44 -17.57
N LEU A 58 7.67 11.72 -17.28
CA LEU A 58 7.41 12.27 -15.96
C LEU A 58 6.60 13.55 -16.11
N TRP A 59 5.46 13.60 -15.44
CA TRP A 59 4.57 14.75 -15.39
C TRP A 59 4.49 15.31 -13.97
N VAL A 60 4.35 16.62 -13.89
CA VAL A 60 3.92 17.30 -12.67
C VAL A 60 2.43 17.56 -12.77
N GLU A 61 1.72 17.33 -11.69
CA GLU A 61 0.27 17.53 -11.58
C GLU A 61 -0.17 18.89 -12.09
N SER A 62 -1.02 18.91 -13.12
CA SER A 62 -1.62 20.11 -13.69
C SER A 62 -3.10 19.88 -13.99
N ALA A 63 -3.86 20.97 -14.12
CA ALA A 63 -5.28 20.92 -14.46
C ALA A 63 -5.57 20.43 -15.89
N ASP A 64 -4.55 20.52 -16.77
CA ASP A 64 -4.73 20.25 -18.20
C ASP A 64 -4.62 18.75 -18.55
N GLN A 65 -4.21 17.92 -17.62
CA GLN A 65 -4.09 16.47 -17.83
C GLN A 65 -5.39 15.76 -17.48
N PRO A 66 -6.03 15.07 -18.42
CA PRO A 66 -7.21 14.26 -18.10
C PRO A 66 -6.80 12.98 -17.35
N PRO A 67 -6.95 12.93 -15.99
CA PRO A 67 -6.41 11.86 -15.16
C PRO A 67 -6.89 10.47 -15.57
N GLU A 68 -8.15 10.38 -15.96
CA GLU A 68 -8.77 9.12 -16.36
C GLU A 68 -8.19 8.56 -17.65
N LYS A 69 -7.84 9.43 -18.61
CA LYS A 69 -7.23 9.01 -19.89
C LYS A 69 -5.81 8.53 -19.66
N VAL A 70 -5.04 9.22 -18.83
CA VAL A 70 -3.67 8.78 -18.48
C VAL A 70 -3.73 7.44 -17.76
N ALA A 71 -4.53 7.34 -16.69
CA ALA A 71 -4.66 6.09 -15.95
C ALA A 71 -5.17 4.92 -16.82
N ALA A 72 -5.98 5.20 -17.85
CA ALA A 72 -6.52 4.16 -18.73
C ALA A 72 -5.43 3.35 -19.44
N GLY A 73 -4.30 3.96 -19.78
CA GLY A 73 -3.18 3.33 -20.48
C GLY A 73 -2.38 2.31 -19.64
N PHE A 74 -2.66 2.19 -18.36
CA PHE A 74 -1.87 1.35 -17.45
C PHE A 74 -2.75 0.33 -16.73
N GLN A 75 -2.29 -0.91 -16.66
CA GLN A 75 -2.95 -1.97 -15.90
C GLN A 75 -2.49 -1.97 -14.42
N THR A 76 -1.33 -1.40 -14.14
CA THR A 76 -0.73 -1.34 -12.81
C THR A 76 -0.48 0.12 -12.42
N ILE A 77 -0.97 0.50 -11.25
CA ILE A 77 -0.77 1.82 -10.64
C ILE A 77 -0.04 1.60 -9.33
N LEU A 78 1.06 2.29 -9.15
CA LEU A 78 1.96 2.17 -8.00
C LEU A 78 2.01 3.51 -7.26
N VAL A 79 1.78 3.47 -5.96
CA VAL A 79 1.86 4.64 -5.09
C VAL A 79 2.96 4.39 -4.06
N PRO A 80 4.22 4.80 -4.34
CA PRO A 80 5.37 4.53 -3.45
C PRO A 80 5.31 5.30 -2.13
N ALA A 81 4.49 6.35 -2.09
CA ALA A 81 4.33 7.18 -0.91
C ALA A 81 2.92 7.76 -0.86
N LEU A 82 2.08 7.21 -0.01
CA LEU A 82 0.72 7.72 0.22
C LEU A 82 0.75 8.75 1.35
N THR A 83 0.21 9.96 1.12
CA THR A 83 -0.01 10.95 2.19
C THR A 83 -1.30 10.66 2.94
N VAL A 84 -1.41 11.15 4.18
CA VAL A 84 -2.67 11.13 4.94
C VAL A 84 -3.80 11.84 4.22
N ASN A 85 -3.48 12.94 3.52
CA ASN A 85 -4.44 13.71 2.73
C ASN A 85 -5.00 12.88 1.57
N THR A 86 -4.13 12.30 0.74
CA THR A 86 -4.55 11.46 -0.39
C THR A 86 -5.32 10.23 0.10
N ALA A 87 -4.92 9.63 1.23
CA ALA A 87 -5.65 8.53 1.84
C ALA A 87 -7.08 8.93 2.22
N ALA A 88 -7.26 10.11 2.81
CA ALA A 88 -8.58 10.63 3.19
C ALA A 88 -9.47 10.89 1.96
N HIS A 89 -8.92 11.52 0.91
CA HIS A 89 -9.64 11.75 -0.35
C HIS A 89 -10.13 10.43 -0.95
N LEU A 90 -9.24 9.46 -1.10
CA LEU A 90 -9.58 8.14 -1.65
C LEU A 90 -10.59 7.41 -0.79
N ALA A 91 -10.46 7.45 0.55
CA ALA A 91 -11.39 6.82 1.48
C ALA A 91 -12.78 7.46 1.45
N GLY A 92 -12.87 8.75 1.08
CA GLY A 92 -14.09 9.49 0.83
C GLY A 92 -14.58 9.43 -0.62
N CYS A 93 -13.92 8.64 -1.49
CA CYS A 93 -14.19 8.58 -2.94
C CYS A 93 -14.10 9.96 -3.62
N MET A 94 -13.22 10.84 -3.13
CA MET A 94 -13.00 12.18 -3.69
C MET A 94 -11.89 12.13 -4.73
N SER A 95 -12.14 12.74 -5.89
CA SER A 95 -11.22 12.75 -7.05
C SER A 95 -10.89 14.20 -7.49
N ASP A 96 -10.76 15.07 -6.53
CA ASP A 96 -10.54 16.52 -6.72
C ASP A 96 -9.07 16.89 -7.00
N THR A 97 -8.17 15.93 -6.93
CA THR A 97 -6.79 16.07 -7.37
C THR A 97 -6.45 15.06 -8.47
N PRO A 98 -5.56 15.39 -9.42
CA PRO A 98 -5.16 14.45 -10.47
C PRO A 98 -4.62 13.13 -9.91
N ALA A 99 -3.82 13.17 -8.84
CA ALA A 99 -3.32 11.97 -8.18
C ALA A 99 -4.44 11.10 -7.63
N ALA A 100 -5.39 11.67 -6.87
CA ALA A 100 -6.54 10.94 -6.33
C ALA A 100 -7.44 10.40 -7.45
N ALA A 101 -7.69 11.21 -8.49
CA ALA A 101 -8.51 10.81 -9.64
C ALA A 101 -7.91 9.60 -10.39
N MET A 102 -6.60 9.60 -10.62
CA MET A 102 -5.92 8.47 -11.30
C MET A 102 -5.98 7.19 -10.46
N ILE A 103 -5.72 7.28 -9.15
CA ILE A 103 -5.78 6.12 -8.24
C ILE A 103 -7.21 5.59 -8.17
N LEU A 104 -8.19 6.46 -7.95
CA LEU A 104 -9.60 6.07 -7.86
C LEU A 104 -10.10 5.47 -9.18
N SER A 105 -9.73 6.05 -10.33
CA SER A 105 -10.03 5.46 -11.65
C SER A 105 -9.45 4.05 -11.80
N GLY A 106 -8.26 3.82 -11.26
CA GLY A 106 -7.65 2.49 -11.22
C GLY A 106 -8.47 1.49 -10.41
N LEU A 107 -8.90 1.88 -9.20
CA LEU A 107 -9.74 1.04 -8.33
C LEU A 107 -11.10 0.74 -8.97
N LEU A 108 -11.77 1.76 -9.52
CA LEU A 108 -13.06 1.61 -10.22
C LEU A 108 -12.99 0.67 -11.42
N LYS A 109 -11.84 0.57 -12.08
CA LYS A 109 -11.61 -0.29 -13.25
C LYS A 109 -10.99 -1.64 -12.89
N GLY A 110 -10.88 -1.98 -11.61
CA GLY A 110 -10.31 -3.24 -11.14
C GLY A 110 -8.83 -3.43 -11.50
N LYS A 111 -8.07 -2.35 -11.64
CA LYS A 111 -6.64 -2.41 -11.95
C LYS A 111 -5.81 -2.83 -10.73
N ASN A 112 -4.57 -3.22 -10.97
CA ASN A 112 -3.63 -3.47 -9.88
C ASN A 112 -3.18 -2.14 -9.26
N VAL A 113 -3.75 -1.76 -8.12
CA VAL A 113 -3.35 -0.58 -7.36
C VAL A 113 -2.55 -1.03 -6.15
N VAL A 114 -1.24 -0.76 -6.13
CA VAL A 114 -0.32 -1.13 -5.04
C VAL A 114 0.16 0.14 -4.34
N VAL A 115 0.00 0.21 -3.03
CA VAL A 115 0.18 1.43 -2.26
C VAL A 115 1.07 1.20 -1.04
N ALA A 116 2.20 1.89 -0.96
CA ALA A 116 3.01 1.94 0.25
C ALA A 116 2.40 2.95 1.24
N VAL A 117 2.09 2.48 2.44
CA VAL A 117 1.29 3.22 3.43
C VAL A 117 2.11 3.91 4.51
N ASP A 118 3.43 3.80 4.52
CA ASP A 118 4.31 4.34 5.57
C ASP A 118 4.05 5.83 5.83
N GLY A 119 3.86 6.62 4.77
CA GLY A 119 3.54 8.04 4.84
C GLY A 119 2.13 8.37 5.33
N ALA A 120 1.19 7.43 5.25
CA ALA A 120 -0.19 7.62 5.70
C ALA A 120 -0.49 6.93 7.04
N CYS A 121 0.31 5.93 7.45
CA CYS A 121 0.10 5.20 8.69
C CYS A 121 0.34 6.11 9.91
N PRO A 122 -0.66 6.35 10.77
CA PRO A 122 -0.51 7.24 11.91
C PRO A 122 0.46 6.72 12.96
N ASP A 123 0.64 5.41 13.06
CA ASP A 123 1.51 4.76 14.05
C ASP A 123 2.93 4.49 13.53
N ASN A 124 3.29 5.05 12.38
CA ASN A 124 4.66 4.92 11.91
C ASN A 124 5.61 5.62 12.92
N PRO A 125 6.65 4.93 13.43
CA PRO A 125 7.50 5.47 14.49
C PRO A 125 8.27 6.74 14.08
N MET A 126 8.45 6.97 12.78
CA MET A 126 9.05 8.21 12.29
C MET A 126 8.18 9.43 12.58
N ARG A 127 6.86 9.28 12.73
CA ARG A 127 5.98 10.41 13.08
C ARG A 127 6.31 10.97 14.45
N ALA A 128 6.48 10.12 15.45
CA ALA A 128 6.87 10.57 16.80
C ALA A 128 8.23 11.29 16.77
N LYS A 129 9.20 10.77 16.00
CA LYS A 129 10.51 11.43 15.81
C LYS A 129 10.41 12.78 15.12
N LEU A 130 9.40 12.97 14.27
CA LEU A 130 9.11 14.23 13.58
C LEU A 130 8.20 15.17 14.41
N GLY A 131 7.88 14.80 15.65
CA GLY A 131 7.11 15.64 16.57
C GLY A 131 5.59 15.59 16.37
N TYR A 132 5.07 14.61 15.63
CA TYR A 132 3.62 14.45 15.47
C TYR A 132 3.00 13.81 16.71
N HIS A 133 2.04 14.51 17.31
CA HIS A 133 1.22 14.04 18.41
C HIS A 133 -0.25 14.07 18.01
N MET A 134 -0.87 12.90 17.97
CA MET A 134 -2.25 12.76 17.52
C MET A 134 -3.16 12.32 18.66
N THR A 135 -4.36 12.89 18.71
CA THR A 135 -5.42 12.36 19.58
C THR A 135 -5.83 10.95 19.13
N PRO A 136 -6.34 10.12 20.06
CA PRO A 136 -6.84 8.79 19.67
C PRO A 136 -7.86 8.84 18.55
N ALA A 137 -8.82 9.76 18.58
CA ALA A 137 -9.84 9.92 17.58
C ALA A 137 -9.27 10.22 16.18
N LEU A 138 -8.26 11.10 16.08
CA LEU A 138 -7.60 11.38 14.80
C LEU A 138 -6.82 10.15 14.30
N ARG A 139 -6.14 9.45 15.20
CA ARG A 139 -5.42 8.22 14.86
C ARG A 139 -6.36 7.16 14.29
N ASP A 140 -7.51 6.94 14.94
CA ASP A 140 -8.51 5.97 14.51
C ASP A 140 -9.11 6.36 13.15
N ALA A 141 -9.38 7.64 12.91
CA ALA A 141 -9.86 8.14 11.61
C ALA A 141 -8.85 7.86 10.49
N LEU A 142 -7.55 8.08 10.72
CA LEU A 142 -6.51 7.80 9.73
C LEU A 142 -6.35 6.30 9.45
N HIS A 143 -6.49 5.45 10.46
CA HIS A 143 -6.54 3.99 10.27
C HIS A 143 -7.76 3.58 9.46
N GLY A 144 -8.94 4.10 9.81
CA GLY A 144 -10.17 3.82 9.06
C GLY A 144 -10.08 4.19 7.57
N ASN A 145 -9.33 5.24 7.24
CA ASN A 145 -9.08 5.58 5.83
C ASN A 145 -8.27 4.47 5.11
N LEU A 146 -7.22 3.95 5.75
CA LEU A 146 -6.42 2.87 5.16
C LEU A 146 -7.21 1.56 5.04
N GLU A 147 -8.02 1.23 6.05
CA GLU A 147 -8.92 0.06 6.00
C GLU A 147 -9.91 0.16 4.83
N LYS A 148 -10.50 1.34 4.60
CA LYS A 148 -11.38 1.57 3.45
C LYS A 148 -10.65 1.37 2.12
N LEU A 149 -9.44 1.90 1.97
CA LEU A 149 -8.67 1.71 0.75
C LEU A 149 -8.41 0.23 0.47
N GLN A 150 -8.08 -0.54 1.49
CA GLN A 150 -7.91 -1.99 1.38
C GLN A 150 -9.20 -2.68 0.97
N ALA A 151 -10.33 -2.29 1.57
CA ALA A 151 -11.65 -2.82 1.22
C ALA A 151 -12.05 -2.46 -0.22
N TYR A 152 -11.65 -1.30 -0.74
CA TYR A 152 -11.88 -0.88 -2.12
C TYR A 152 -11.00 -1.62 -3.14
N GLY A 153 -10.08 -2.47 -2.67
CA GLY A 153 -9.24 -3.31 -3.53
C GLY A 153 -7.81 -2.82 -3.71
N ALA A 154 -7.40 -1.74 -3.03
CA ALA A 154 -6.00 -1.32 -3.01
C ALA A 154 -5.15 -2.38 -2.27
N ARG A 155 -4.00 -2.72 -2.83
CA ARG A 155 -3.03 -3.62 -2.19
C ARG A 155 -2.07 -2.78 -1.35
N LEU A 156 -2.37 -2.68 -0.06
CA LEU A 156 -1.53 -1.95 0.87
C LEU A 156 -0.26 -2.74 1.20
N THR A 157 0.86 -2.06 1.28
CA THR A 157 2.17 -2.65 1.60
C THR A 157 3.02 -1.68 2.42
N ALA A 158 4.03 -2.19 3.10
CA ALA A 158 5.11 -1.36 3.60
C ALA A 158 6.04 -0.97 2.42
N ALA A 159 6.71 0.17 2.53
CA ALA A 159 7.64 0.67 1.51
C ALA A 159 8.73 -0.35 1.18
N GLU A 160 9.28 -1.02 2.18
CA GLU A 160 10.32 -2.05 2.07
C GLU A 160 9.86 -3.32 1.34
N ASP A 161 8.55 -3.59 1.28
CA ASP A 161 7.95 -4.75 0.62
C ASP A 161 7.37 -4.40 -0.77
N MET A 162 7.56 -3.17 -1.27
CA MET A 162 6.91 -2.67 -2.48
C MET A 162 7.16 -3.56 -3.70
N ALA A 163 8.40 -3.95 -3.96
CA ALA A 163 8.74 -4.81 -5.11
C ALA A 163 8.03 -6.16 -5.06
N LYS A 164 7.98 -6.78 -3.89
CA LYS A 164 7.32 -8.06 -3.68
C LYS A 164 5.80 -7.96 -3.86
N ALA A 165 5.19 -6.86 -3.37
CA ALA A 165 3.78 -6.60 -3.57
C ALA A 165 3.43 -6.39 -5.05
N VAL A 166 4.28 -5.67 -5.80
CA VAL A 166 4.12 -5.45 -7.24
C VAL A 166 4.22 -6.75 -8.03
N ARG A 167 5.26 -7.57 -7.80
CA ARG A 167 5.39 -8.88 -8.46
C ARG A 167 4.14 -9.72 -8.27
N LYS A 168 3.64 -9.78 -7.03
CA LYS A 168 2.43 -10.53 -6.71
C LYS A 168 1.20 -9.94 -7.40
N ALA A 169 1.04 -8.63 -7.43
CA ALA A 169 -0.08 -7.99 -8.10
C ALA A 169 -0.14 -8.34 -9.59
N VAL A 170 1.01 -8.34 -10.27
CA VAL A 170 1.11 -8.63 -11.69
C VAL A 170 0.88 -10.12 -11.99
N THR A 171 1.35 -11.03 -11.14
CA THR A 171 1.18 -12.48 -11.34
C THR A 171 -0.21 -12.99 -10.96
N SER A 172 -0.89 -12.34 -10.01
CA SER A 172 -2.22 -12.74 -9.54
C SER A 172 -3.39 -12.06 -10.27
N PHE A 173 -3.11 -11.43 -11.42
CA PHE A 173 -4.14 -10.78 -12.23
C PHE A 173 -5.01 -11.84 -12.90
N LEU A 174 -6.16 -12.15 -12.28
CA LEU A 174 -7.26 -12.85 -12.91
C LEU A 174 -8.09 -11.81 -13.66
N PRO A 175 -8.43 -12.03 -14.97
CA PRO A 175 -9.29 -11.12 -15.71
C PRO A 175 -10.64 -10.96 -15.00
N ALA A 176 -11.23 -9.77 -15.09
CA ALA A 176 -12.38 -9.29 -14.32
C ALA A 176 -13.64 -10.19 -14.29
N LYS A 177 -13.68 -11.28 -15.07
CA LYS A 177 -14.77 -12.26 -15.05
C LYS A 177 -14.84 -13.14 -13.78
N ALA A 178 -13.83 -13.09 -12.89
CA ALA A 178 -13.78 -13.91 -11.68
C ALA A 178 -14.13 -13.13 -10.39
N ALA A 179 -14.48 -11.84 -10.48
CA ALA A 179 -14.73 -10.99 -9.31
C ALA A 179 -16.13 -11.15 -8.69
N GLU A 180 -17.06 -11.89 -9.33
CA GLU A 180 -18.42 -12.04 -8.84
C GLU A 180 -18.62 -13.09 -7.72
N LYS A 181 -17.55 -13.74 -7.24
CA LYS A 181 -17.62 -14.69 -6.11
C LYS A 181 -16.53 -14.44 -5.08
N ARG A 182 -16.52 -13.26 -4.48
CA ARG A 182 -15.94 -13.11 -3.15
C ARG A 182 -17.07 -12.83 -2.19
N GLU A 183 -17.65 -13.92 -1.68
CA GLU A 183 -18.50 -13.92 -0.51
C GLU A 183 -17.82 -13.16 0.63
N ALA A 184 -18.61 -12.34 1.31
CA ALA A 184 -18.21 -11.72 2.56
C ALA A 184 -17.62 -12.77 3.51
N PRO A 185 -16.63 -12.43 4.33
CA PRO A 185 -16.02 -13.39 5.23
C PRO A 185 -17.08 -13.94 6.17
N THR A 186 -17.47 -15.17 5.95
CA THR A 186 -18.26 -15.97 6.89
C THR A 186 -17.49 -16.01 8.20
N LYS A 187 -18.16 -15.63 9.28
CA LYS A 187 -17.70 -15.80 10.65
C LYS A 187 -17.33 -17.29 10.83
N SER A 188 -16.06 -17.59 10.81
CA SER A 188 -15.59 -18.93 11.13
C SER A 188 -15.75 -19.17 12.64
N GLN A 189 -16.57 -20.14 12.94
CA GLN A 189 -16.77 -20.71 14.27
C GLN A 189 -15.42 -21.18 14.85
N GLY A 190 -15.31 -21.02 16.17
CA GLY A 190 -14.14 -21.32 16.93
C GLY A 190 -13.59 -22.73 16.72
N HIS A 191 -12.28 -22.79 16.55
CA HIS A 191 -11.51 -24.00 16.72
C HIS A 191 -10.59 -23.82 17.92
N GLN A 192 -10.69 -24.75 18.85
CA GLN A 192 -10.01 -24.76 20.13
C GLN A 192 -8.48 -24.77 19.97
N THR A 193 -7.86 -23.98 20.79
CA THR A 193 -6.44 -23.75 20.98
C THR A 193 -5.64 -25.04 21.24
N ARG A 194 -4.65 -25.28 20.39
CA ARG A 194 -3.41 -25.94 20.82
C ARG A 194 -2.41 -24.84 21.19
N SER A 195 -1.79 -24.99 22.38
CA SER A 195 -0.76 -24.10 22.93
C SER A 195 0.40 -23.96 21.95
N GLY A 196 0.35 -22.94 21.09
CA GLY A 196 1.40 -22.57 20.16
C GLY A 196 2.08 -21.28 20.66
N ASN A 197 3.37 -21.12 20.38
CA ASN A 197 4.14 -19.93 20.71
C ASN A 197 3.40 -18.65 20.26
N VAL A 198 2.86 -17.92 21.23
CA VAL A 198 2.21 -16.62 20.98
C VAL A 198 3.29 -15.56 20.88
N ILE A 199 3.35 -14.87 19.73
CA ILE A 199 4.37 -13.86 19.45
C ILE A 199 3.69 -12.54 19.14
N ARG A 200 4.23 -11.47 19.72
CA ARG A 200 3.92 -10.10 19.32
C ARG A 200 5.03 -9.60 18.40
N PRO A 201 4.79 -9.49 17.08
CA PRO A 201 5.82 -9.10 16.14
C PRO A 201 6.17 -7.63 16.28
N ALA A 202 7.42 -7.28 15.97
CA ALA A 202 7.79 -5.89 15.75
C ALA A 202 7.07 -5.37 14.50
N MET A 203 6.16 -4.41 14.68
CA MET A 203 5.39 -3.81 13.60
C MET A 203 5.87 -2.39 13.32
N THR A 204 5.81 -1.97 12.06
CA THR A 204 6.01 -0.57 11.69
C THR A 204 4.67 0.15 11.83
N GLY A 205 4.45 0.79 12.98
CA GLY A 205 3.13 1.30 13.33
C GLY A 205 2.11 0.16 13.52
N ARG A 206 0.94 0.27 12.89
CA ARG A 206 -0.08 -0.80 12.90
C ARG A 206 -0.05 -1.68 11.65
N VAL A 207 0.98 -1.61 10.82
CA VAL A 207 1.10 -2.43 9.62
C VAL A 207 1.88 -3.70 9.89
N LEU A 208 1.25 -4.86 9.72
CA LEU A 208 1.94 -6.14 9.75
C LEU A 208 2.56 -6.40 8.38
N SER A 209 3.88 -6.24 8.28
CA SER A 209 4.66 -6.52 7.08
C SER A 209 5.14 -7.98 7.04
N VAL A 210 5.56 -8.44 5.86
CA VAL A 210 6.19 -9.77 5.70
C VAL A 210 7.47 -9.89 6.52
N LYS A 211 8.23 -8.80 6.67
CA LYS A 211 9.45 -8.79 7.47
C LYS A 211 9.16 -9.12 8.93
N ALA A 212 8.11 -8.53 9.51
CA ALA A 212 7.67 -8.82 10.86
C ALA A 212 7.22 -10.29 11.01
N LEU A 213 6.57 -10.86 9.99
CA LEU A 213 6.19 -12.27 9.95
C LEU A 213 7.38 -13.23 9.85
N ASN A 214 8.44 -12.84 9.15
CA ASN A 214 9.62 -13.69 8.95
C ASN A 214 10.40 -13.96 10.23
N THR A 215 10.22 -13.12 11.26
CA THR A 215 10.83 -13.34 12.59
C THR A 215 10.10 -14.39 13.41
N ALA A 216 8.87 -14.75 13.04
CA ALA A 216 8.07 -15.75 13.75
C ALA A 216 8.36 -17.18 13.26
N PRO A 217 8.42 -18.18 14.15
CA PRO A 217 8.50 -19.60 13.76
C PRO A 217 7.29 -20.04 12.93
N ARG A 218 7.47 -21.10 12.14
CA ARG A 218 6.34 -21.73 11.45
C ARG A 218 5.33 -22.28 12.46
N GLY A 219 4.05 -22.10 12.16
CA GLY A 219 2.96 -22.56 13.03
C GLY A 219 2.70 -21.69 14.27
N ALA A 220 3.39 -20.57 14.42
CA ALA A 220 3.17 -19.64 15.53
C ALA A 220 1.82 -18.92 15.45
N VAL A 221 1.36 -18.45 16.60
CA VAL A 221 0.23 -17.51 16.70
C VAL A 221 0.80 -16.10 16.88
N ILE A 222 0.52 -15.22 15.93
CA ILE A 222 0.91 -13.82 15.97
C ILE A 222 -0.28 -13.01 16.44
N VAL A 223 -0.12 -12.31 17.57
CA VAL A 223 -1.13 -11.38 18.09
C VAL A 223 -0.82 -9.97 17.63
N VAL A 224 -1.77 -9.37 16.94
CA VAL A 224 -1.69 -7.98 16.46
C VAL A 224 -2.71 -7.11 17.18
N PRO A 225 -2.42 -5.82 17.41
CA PRO A 225 -3.35 -4.93 18.09
C PRO A 225 -4.63 -4.72 17.27
N LYS A 226 -5.71 -4.34 17.94
CA LYS A 226 -6.96 -3.94 17.31
C LYS A 226 -6.71 -2.81 16.30
N GLY A 227 -7.26 -2.95 15.08
CA GLY A 227 -7.04 -2.02 13.97
C GLY A 227 -5.68 -2.21 13.29
N ALA A 228 -4.99 -3.33 13.47
CA ALA A 228 -3.80 -3.64 12.71
C ALA A 228 -4.15 -3.88 11.23
N ILE A 229 -3.39 -3.24 10.34
CA ILE A 229 -3.47 -3.47 8.90
C ILE A 229 -2.60 -4.68 8.56
N VAL A 230 -3.24 -5.80 8.29
CA VAL A 230 -2.55 -6.99 7.77
C VAL A 230 -2.47 -6.84 6.25
N THR A 231 -1.27 -6.63 5.72
CA THR A 231 -1.11 -6.50 4.26
C THR A 231 -1.49 -7.82 3.57
N ALA A 232 -2.01 -7.74 2.35
CA ALA A 232 -2.37 -8.94 1.58
C ALA A 232 -1.18 -9.91 1.49
N LEU A 233 0.02 -9.37 1.31
CA LEU A 233 1.26 -10.14 1.26
C LEU A 233 1.60 -10.81 2.59
N ALA A 234 1.39 -10.11 3.72
CA ALA A 234 1.58 -10.69 5.05
C ALA A 234 0.56 -11.82 5.33
N SER A 235 -0.69 -11.62 4.93
CA SER A 235 -1.73 -12.65 5.06
C SER A 235 -1.40 -13.95 4.31
N ASP A 236 -0.88 -13.81 3.07
CA ASP A 236 -0.51 -14.99 2.28
C ASP A 236 0.75 -15.67 2.81
N GLU A 237 1.73 -14.90 3.25
CA GLU A 237 2.94 -15.45 3.86
C GLU A 237 2.59 -16.18 5.18
N ALA A 238 1.66 -15.65 5.98
CA ALA A 238 1.16 -16.31 7.17
C ALA A 238 0.53 -17.68 6.82
N ARG A 239 -0.34 -17.72 5.80
CA ARG A 239 -0.93 -19.00 5.32
C ARG A 239 0.14 -19.96 4.86
N ARG A 240 1.10 -19.53 4.06
CA ARG A 240 2.20 -20.36 3.54
C ARG A 240 3.05 -20.98 4.66
N ARG A 241 3.21 -20.26 5.78
CA ARG A 241 4.01 -20.69 6.93
C ARG A 241 3.20 -21.37 8.03
N GLY A 242 1.88 -21.49 7.86
CA GLY A 242 0.98 -22.01 8.88
C GLY A 242 0.87 -21.11 10.12
N VAL A 243 1.20 -19.83 10.00
CA VAL A 243 1.12 -18.84 11.08
C VAL A 243 -0.32 -18.34 11.19
N THR A 244 -0.86 -18.34 12.40
CA THR A 244 -2.20 -17.79 12.68
C THR A 244 -2.07 -16.35 13.15
N ILE A 245 -2.83 -15.44 12.53
CA ILE A 245 -2.88 -14.04 12.95
C ILE A 245 -4.14 -13.84 13.79
N GLN A 246 -3.98 -13.38 15.03
CA GLN A 246 -5.08 -13.05 15.94
C GLN A 246 -5.05 -11.54 16.23
N ILE A 247 -6.24 -10.94 16.28
CA ILE A 247 -6.40 -9.53 16.65
C ILE A 247 -6.72 -9.47 18.14
N GLU A 248 -6.03 -8.61 18.87
CA GLU A 248 -6.35 -8.35 20.29
C GLU A 248 -7.79 -7.86 20.42
N SER A 249 -8.47 -8.41 21.40
CA SER A 249 -9.87 -8.06 21.72
C SER A 249 -9.99 -6.66 22.29
#